data_5562c0d0e40914d7ca8d3c51e1aaadb2
#
_entry.id   5562c0d0e40914d7ca8d3c51e1aaadb2
#
_cell.length_a   1.000
_cell.length_b   1.000
_cell.length_c   1.000
_cell.angle_alpha   90.00
_cell.angle_beta   90.00
_cell.angle_gamma   90.00
#
_symmetry.space_group_name_H-M   'P 1'
#
loop_
_entity.id
_entity.type
_entity.pdbx_description
1 polymer ?
#
loop_
_entity_poly.entity_id
_entity_poly.type
_entity_poly.pdbx_seq_one_letter_code
_entity_poly.pdbx_strand_id
1 'polypeptide(L)'
;ISYRLVGSEMCIRDRLIDSSHGHSEGVLNRIRETRAAYPDLDIIGGNVATGAGAKALIEAGVSAVKVGIGPGSICTTRIVTGVGVPQVTAIADAAEVANSFGIPVIADGGIRFSGDICKAIVAGASCVMVGSMFAGTEEAPGEVILYNGRSYKSYRGMGSLGAMSQGSSDRYFQSDNAADKLVPEGIEGRIAYKGRLKEIVHQQMGGLRSSMGLTAVSYTHLRAHETVRN
;
A
#
# COMPACT_ATOMS: atom_id res chain seq x y z
N ILE A 1 -1.42 0.84 18.44
CA ILE A 1 -0.90 1.16 17.08
C ILE A 1 0.59 1.37 17.23
N SER A 2 1.37 0.44 16.68
CA SER A 2 2.83 0.47 16.75
C SER A 2 3.39 1.53 15.83
N TYR A 3 4.16 2.46 16.36
CA TYR A 3 4.95 3.40 15.55
C TYR A 3 6.18 2.68 15.02
N ARG A 4 6.23 2.37 13.74
CA ARG A 4 7.48 2.00 13.09
C ARG A 4 8.17 3.25 12.56
N LEU A 5 9.23 3.66 13.22
CA LEU A 5 10.21 4.61 12.69
C LEU A 5 11.00 3.91 11.57
N VAL A 6 10.81 4.33 10.33
CA VAL A 6 11.63 3.89 9.21
C VAL A 6 12.50 5.06 8.80
N GLY A 7 13.78 5.01 9.13
CA GLY A 7 14.77 6.02 8.77
C GLY A 7 15.68 6.43 9.93
N SER A 8 16.78 7.11 9.64
CA SER A 8 17.63 7.73 10.64
C SER A 8 16.90 8.93 11.27
N GLU A 9 17.10 9.17 12.55
CA GLU A 9 16.42 10.22 13.34
C GLU A 9 16.47 11.62 12.71
N MET A 10 17.45 11.89 11.86
CA MET A 10 17.66 13.21 11.25
C MET A 10 16.82 13.47 9.99
N CYS A 11 16.10 12.48 9.44
CA CYS A 11 15.41 12.60 8.14
C CYS A 11 13.94 12.23 8.17
N ILE A 12 13.34 11.99 9.33
CA ILE A 12 11.91 11.64 9.42
C ILE A 12 11.10 12.92 9.26
N ARG A 13 10.50 13.08 8.08
CA ARG A 13 9.61 14.20 7.75
C ARG A 13 8.14 13.84 7.71
N ASP A 14 7.83 12.54 7.81
CA ASP A 14 6.47 12.03 7.68
C ASP A 14 6.19 10.90 8.68
N ARG A 15 4.92 10.60 8.84
CA ARG A 15 4.41 9.46 9.62
C ARG A 15 3.37 8.71 8.82
N LEU A 16 3.48 7.39 8.82
CA LEU A 16 2.46 6.51 8.27
C LEU A 16 1.66 5.90 9.42
N ILE A 17 0.37 6.22 9.48
CA ILE A 17 -0.62 5.59 10.37
C ILE A 17 -1.37 4.57 9.54
N ASP A 18 -0.98 3.31 9.67
CA ASP A 18 -1.34 2.22 8.78
C ASP A 18 -2.07 1.10 9.53
N SER A 19 -3.24 0.73 9.02
CA SER A 19 -4.09 -0.32 9.56
C SER A 19 -4.78 -1.08 8.43
N SER A 20 -5.28 -2.29 8.69
CA SER A 20 -6.13 -3.02 7.76
C SER A 20 -7.49 -2.35 7.55
N HIS A 21 -7.89 -1.43 8.45
CA HIS A 21 -9.13 -0.65 8.37
C HIS A 21 -8.91 0.79 8.85
N GLY A 22 -8.46 1.65 7.93
CA GLY A 22 -8.16 3.06 8.22
C GLY A 22 -9.36 3.92 8.59
N HIS A 23 -10.58 3.50 8.24
CA HIS A 23 -11.83 4.20 8.58
C HIS A 23 -12.34 3.85 10.00
N SER A 24 -11.54 3.23 10.85
CA SER A 24 -11.89 2.96 12.24
C SER A 24 -11.67 4.20 13.11
N GLU A 25 -12.52 4.38 14.13
CA GLU A 25 -12.42 5.54 15.02
C GLU A 25 -11.07 5.61 15.75
N GLY A 26 -10.49 4.46 16.10
CA GLY A 26 -9.15 4.40 16.70
C GLY A 26 -8.04 4.97 15.81
N VAL A 27 -8.11 4.71 14.50
CA VAL A 27 -7.15 5.26 13.53
C VAL A 27 -7.39 6.76 13.34
N LEU A 28 -8.65 7.18 13.19
CA LEU A 28 -9.00 8.61 13.03
C LEU A 28 -8.57 9.43 14.22
N ASN A 29 -8.81 8.95 15.43
CA ASN A 29 -8.38 9.62 16.67
C ASN A 29 -6.85 9.71 16.75
N ARG A 30 -6.14 8.66 16.39
CA ARG A 30 -4.67 8.68 16.36
C ARG A 30 -4.13 9.72 15.38
N ILE A 31 -4.76 9.87 14.21
CA ILE A 31 -4.39 10.91 13.24
C ILE A 31 -4.63 12.30 13.84
N ARG A 32 -5.79 12.55 14.44
CA ARG A 32 -6.12 13.83 15.08
C ARG A 32 -5.12 14.20 16.19
N GLU A 33 -4.81 13.25 17.07
CA GLU A 33 -3.82 13.40 18.15
C GLU A 33 -2.42 13.72 17.58
N THR A 34 -2.01 12.99 16.57
CA THR A 34 -0.69 13.19 15.91
C THR A 34 -0.63 14.56 15.25
N ARG A 35 -1.69 14.96 14.55
CA ARG A 35 -1.77 16.30 13.91
C ARG A 35 -1.75 17.42 14.93
N ALA A 36 -2.45 17.26 16.06
CA ALA A 36 -2.46 18.23 17.16
C ALA A 36 -1.09 18.38 17.82
N ALA A 37 -0.37 17.25 18.02
CA ALA A 37 0.96 17.25 18.63
C ALA A 37 2.06 17.74 17.67
N TYR A 38 1.90 17.52 16.37
CA TYR A 38 2.89 17.83 15.33
C TYR A 38 2.21 18.48 14.11
N PRO A 39 1.89 19.77 14.17
CA PRO A 39 1.11 20.46 13.12
C PRO A 39 1.78 20.45 11.72
N ASP A 40 3.09 20.49 11.67
CA ASP A 40 3.87 20.58 10.43
C ASP A 40 4.31 19.20 9.88
N LEU A 41 3.94 18.11 10.56
CA LEU A 41 4.33 16.76 10.16
C LEU A 41 3.43 16.26 9.03
N ASP A 42 4.02 15.72 7.96
CA ASP A 42 3.26 15.00 6.94
C ASP A 42 2.76 13.66 7.50
N ILE A 43 1.46 13.43 7.39
CA ILE A 43 0.79 12.22 7.87
C ILE A 43 0.15 11.47 6.71
N ILE A 44 0.57 10.24 6.49
CA ILE A 44 -0.07 9.33 5.55
C ILE A 44 -1.02 8.44 6.35
N GLY A 45 -2.29 8.41 5.99
CA GLY A 45 -3.30 7.57 6.66
C GLY A 45 -3.85 6.48 5.74
N GLY A 46 -4.14 5.31 6.30
CA GLY A 46 -4.74 4.19 5.55
C GLY A 46 -4.84 2.89 6.35
N ASN A 47 -5.33 1.81 5.73
CA ASN A 47 -5.86 1.75 4.35
C ASN A 47 -7.37 1.94 4.35
N VAL A 48 -7.85 2.54 3.29
CA VAL A 48 -9.27 2.65 2.98
C VAL A 48 -9.56 2.12 1.57
N ALA A 49 -10.83 1.91 1.23
CA ALA A 49 -11.24 1.43 -0.08
C ALA A 49 -12.48 2.16 -0.61
N THR A 50 -12.89 3.25 0.02
CA THR A 50 -14.10 4.02 -0.33
C THR A 50 -13.85 5.51 -0.23
N GLY A 51 -14.61 6.31 -0.97
CA GLY A 51 -14.57 7.77 -0.87
C GLY A 51 -14.94 8.29 0.54
N ALA A 52 -15.89 7.63 1.21
CA ALA A 52 -16.24 7.99 2.59
C ALA A 52 -15.08 7.79 3.57
N GLY A 53 -14.33 6.68 3.42
CA GLY A 53 -13.14 6.43 4.21
C GLY A 53 -12.02 7.43 3.91
N ALA A 54 -11.80 7.79 2.64
CA ALA A 54 -10.85 8.81 2.25
C ALA A 54 -11.22 10.16 2.86
N LYS A 55 -12.50 10.57 2.80
CA LYS A 55 -13.00 11.80 3.40
C LYS A 55 -12.73 11.85 4.91
N ALA A 56 -13.06 10.78 5.63
CA ALA A 56 -12.84 10.71 7.07
C ALA A 56 -11.36 10.87 7.47
N LEU A 57 -10.44 10.24 6.71
CA LEU A 57 -9.00 10.41 6.92
C LEU A 57 -8.55 11.85 6.67
N ILE A 58 -9.04 12.48 5.59
CA ILE A 58 -8.72 13.88 5.24
C ILE A 58 -9.21 14.82 6.34
N GLU A 59 -10.45 14.66 6.79
CA GLU A 59 -11.02 15.46 7.88
C GLU A 59 -10.29 15.24 9.23
N ALA A 60 -9.68 14.08 9.43
CA ALA A 60 -8.82 13.81 10.58
C ALA A 60 -7.44 14.49 10.49
N GLY A 61 -7.01 14.95 9.29
CA GLY A 61 -5.82 15.76 9.08
C GLY A 61 -4.64 15.05 8.42
N VAL A 62 -4.89 14.06 7.54
CA VAL A 62 -3.81 13.43 6.75
C VAL A 62 -3.32 14.33 5.62
N SER A 63 -2.05 14.18 5.24
CA SER A 63 -1.42 14.80 4.07
C SER A 63 -1.50 13.90 2.82
N ALA A 64 -1.75 12.59 2.98
CA ALA A 64 -1.97 11.65 1.90
C ALA A 64 -2.86 10.49 2.37
N VAL A 65 -3.63 9.91 1.42
CA VAL A 65 -4.52 8.76 1.67
C VAL A 65 -3.95 7.51 1.02
N LYS A 66 -3.81 6.42 1.79
CA LYS A 66 -3.36 5.12 1.28
C LYS A 66 -4.57 4.19 1.08
N VAL A 67 -4.70 3.67 -0.16
CA VAL A 67 -5.89 2.96 -0.64
C VAL A 67 -5.58 1.52 -1.00
N GLY A 68 -6.36 0.60 -0.44
CA GLY A 68 -6.29 -0.83 -0.76
C GLY A 68 -6.60 -1.72 0.43
N ILE A 69 -7.69 -2.48 0.33
CA ILE A 69 -8.09 -3.49 1.32
C ILE A 69 -7.98 -4.87 0.67
N GLY A 70 -6.95 -5.61 1.09
CA GLY A 70 -6.70 -6.98 0.67
C GLY A 70 -6.25 -7.22 -0.79
N PRO A 71 -5.69 -6.25 -1.57
CA PRO A 71 -5.28 -6.52 -2.95
C PRO A 71 -3.91 -7.17 -3.06
N GLY A 72 -3.13 -7.23 -1.98
CA GLY A 72 -1.77 -7.77 -1.97
C GLY A 72 -1.73 -9.28 -2.24
N SER A 73 -0.67 -9.75 -2.92
CA SER A 73 -0.52 -11.16 -3.31
C SER A 73 -0.36 -12.13 -2.13
N ILE A 74 0.09 -11.62 -0.98
CA ILE A 74 0.25 -12.37 0.28
C ILE A 74 -0.87 -12.10 1.29
N CYS A 75 -1.85 -11.26 0.92
CA CYS A 75 -2.99 -10.92 1.74
C CYS A 75 -4.14 -11.90 1.49
N THR A 76 -4.70 -12.45 2.55
CA THR A 76 -5.86 -13.36 2.51
C THR A 76 -7.10 -12.73 3.16
N THR A 77 -7.07 -11.45 3.50
CA THR A 77 -8.21 -10.73 4.09
C THR A 77 -9.50 -10.96 3.31
N ARG A 78 -9.47 -10.82 1.99
CA ARG A 78 -10.66 -11.01 1.14
C ARG A 78 -11.21 -12.43 1.18
N ILE A 79 -10.36 -13.43 1.41
CA ILE A 79 -10.74 -14.84 1.50
C ILE A 79 -11.29 -15.15 2.89
N VAL A 80 -10.60 -14.66 3.92
CA VAL A 80 -10.91 -14.97 5.33
C VAL A 80 -12.14 -14.19 5.81
N THR A 81 -12.24 -12.91 5.44
CA THR A 81 -13.29 -12.02 5.92
C THR A 81 -14.41 -11.78 4.91
N GLY A 82 -14.18 -12.05 3.64
CA GLY A 82 -15.08 -11.69 2.54
C GLY A 82 -15.10 -10.19 2.22
N VAL A 83 -14.26 -9.39 2.89
CA VAL A 83 -14.24 -7.93 2.74
C VAL A 83 -13.17 -7.50 1.74
N GLY A 84 -13.54 -6.60 0.83
CA GLY A 84 -12.63 -6.01 -0.14
C GLY A 84 -13.37 -5.28 -1.25
N VAL A 85 -12.66 -4.37 -1.92
CA VAL A 85 -13.13 -3.65 -3.10
C VAL A 85 -12.15 -3.88 -4.24
N PRO A 86 -12.58 -4.04 -5.49
CA PRO A 86 -11.67 -4.07 -6.64
C PRO A 86 -10.78 -2.83 -6.64
N GLN A 87 -9.45 -3.03 -6.82
CA GLN A 87 -8.48 -1.97 -6.51
C GLN A 87 -8.65 -0.72 -7.39
N VAL A 88 -8.97 -0.87 -8.67
CA VAL A 88 -9.21 0.27 -9.57
C VAL A 88 -10.41 1.09 -9.09
N THR A 89 -11.50 0.43 -8.71
CA THR A 89 -12.70 1.09 -8.15
C THR A 89 -12.36 1.83 -6.85
N ALA A 90 -11.65 1.15 -5.92
CA ALA A 90 -11.25 1.77 -4.65
C ALA A 90 -10.38 3.02 -4.85
N ILE A 91 -9.45 2.98 -5.82
CA ILE A 91 -8.62 4.13 -6.16
C ILE A 91 -9.48 5.27 -6.74
N ALA A 92 -10.36 4.97 -7.69
CA ALA A 92 -11.20 5.98 -8.33
C ALA A 92 -12.12 6.67 -7.32
N ASP A 93 -12.82 5.90 -6.48
CA ASP A 93 -13.73 6.44 -5.44
C ASP A 93 -12.97 7.32 -4.43
N ALA A 94 -11.80 6.88 -3.97
CA ALA A 94 -10.99 7.64 -3.03
C ALA A 94 -10.38 8.89 -3.68
N ALA A 95 -9.92 8.78 -4.93
CA ALA A 95 -9.29 9.88 -5.66
C ALA A 95 -10.30 10.98 -6.02
N GLU A 96 -11.55 10.64 -6.35
CA GLU A 96 -12.61 11.62 -6.60
C GLU A 96 -12.77 12.56 -5.41
N VAL A 97 -12.79 12.01 -4.20
CA VAL A 97 -12.89 12.80 -2.96
C VAL A 97 -11.57 13.52 -2.66
N ALA A 98 -10.44 12.81 -2.68
CA ALA A 98 -9.15 13.36 -2.30
C ALA A 98 -8.71 14.54 -3.19
N ASN A 99 -9.00 14.48 -4.49
CA ASN A 99 -8.71 15.55 -5.44
C ASN A 99 -9.46 16.84 -5.11
N SER A 100 -10.68 16.78 -4.57
CA SER A 100 -11.43 17.98 -4.16
C SER A 100 -10.79 18.72 -2.98
N PHE A 101 -9.93 18.04 -2.23
CA PHE A 101 -9.15 18.60 -1.12
C PHE A 101 -7.67 18.82 -1.47
N GLY A 102 -7.24 18.51 -2.70
CA GLY A 102 -5.82 18.59 -3.10
C GLY A 102 -4.92 17.55 -2.41
N ILE A 103 -5.48 16.45 -1.89
CA ILE A 103 -4.76 15.41 -1.15
C ILE A 103 -4.38 14.27 -2.09
N PRO A 104 -3.08 13.87 -2.17
CA PRO A 104 -2.64 12.78 -3.01
C PRO A 104 -3.10 11.41 -2.52
N VAL A 105 -3.29 10.48 -3.47
CA VAL A 105 -3.68 9.09 -3.22
C VAL A 105 -2.51 8.16 -3.53
N ILE A 106 -2.22 7.23 -2.61
CA ILE A 106 -1.25 6.15 -2.76
C ILE A 106 -2.01 4.85 -3.00
N ALA A 107 -1.88 4.26 -4.20
CA ALA A 107 -2.48 2.97 -4.51
C ALA A 107 -1.62 1.83 -3.95
N ASP A 108 -2.11 1.18 -2.90
CA ASP A 108 -1.38 0.14 -2.17
C ASP A 108 -1.87 -1.26 -2.52
N GLY A 109 -1.01 -2.03 -3.17
CA GLY A 109 -1.24 -3.43 -3.50
C GLY A 109 -1.93 -3.68 -4.84
N GLY A 110 -1.92 -4.94 -5.27
CA GLY A 110 -2.51 -5.36 -6.54
C GLY A 110 -1.63 -5.11 -7.77
N ILE A 111 -0.48 -4.50 -7.63
CA ILE A 111 0.47 -4.23 -8.73
C ILE A 111 1.32 -5.47 -9.00
N ARG A 112 1.09 -6.13 -10.14
CA ARG A 112 1.81 -7.31 -10.60
C ARG A 112 2.66 -7.06 -11.82
N PHE A 113 2.25 -6.12 -12.67
CA PHE A 113 2.88 -5.74 -13.93
C PHE A 113 2.96 -4.21 -14.04
N SER A 114 3.84 -3.72 -14.91
CA SER A 114 3.96 -2.29 -15.20
C SER A 114 2.65 -1.65 -15.67
N GLY A 115 1.84 -2.37 -16.42
CA GLY A 115 0.52 -1.91 -16.84
C GLY A 115 -0.47 -1.66 -15.69
N ASP A 116 -0.27 -2.32 -14.53
CA ASP A 116 -1.12 -2.08 -13.35
C ASP A 116 -0.78 -0.73 -12.71
N ILE A 117 0.49 -0.28 -12.81
CA ILE A 117 0.89 1.07 -12.39
C ILE A 117 0.15 2.12 -13.23
N CYS A 118 0.11 1.91 -14.55
CA CYS A 118 -0.59 2.82 -15.47
C CYS A 118 -2.09 2.91 -15.12
N LYS A 119 -2.74 1.77 -14.86
CA LYS A 119 -4.15 1.73 -14.47
C LYS A 119 -4.40 2.45 -13.14
N ALA A 120 -3.50 2.28 -12.16
CA ALA A 120 -3.63 2.95 -10.87
C ALA A 120 -3.53 4.48 -11.01
N ILE A 121 -2.58 4.97 -11.83
CA ILE A 121 -2.40 6.40 -12.09
C ILE A 121 -3.62 6.96 -12.85
N VAL A 122 -4.11 6.26 -13.86
CA VAL A 122 -5.32 6.68 -14.62
C VAL A 122 -6.56 6.71 -13.71
N ALA A 123 -6.66 5.79 -12.75
CA ALA A 123 -7.73 5.80 -11.76
C ALA A 123 -7.62 6.94 -10.73
N GLY A 124 -6.53 7.73 -10.75
CA GLY A 124 -6.37 8.91 -9.90
C GLY A 124 -5.30 8.79 -8.81
N ALA A 125 -4.53 7.70 -8.76
CA ALA A 125 -3.42 7.59 -7.82
C ALA A 125 -2.24 8.50 -8.23
N SER A 126 -1.64 9.16 -7.26
CA SER A 126 -0.41 9.94 -7.44
C SER A 126 0.84 9.07 -7.47
N CYS A 127 0.84 7.96 -6.73
CA CYS A 127 1.90 6.96 -6.72
C CYS A 127 1.36 5.59 -6.32
N VAL A 128 2.21 4.56 -6.42
CA VAL A 128 1.87 3.18 -6.07
C VAL A 128 2.77 2.64 -4.98
N MET A 129 2.23 1.80 -4.10
CA MET A 129 2.99 0.97 -3.17
C MET A 129 2.98 -0.47 -3.67
N VAL A 130 4.16 -1.07 -3.76
CA VAL A 130 4.35 -2.42 -4.29
C VAL A 130 5.01 -3.32 -3.24
N GLY A 131 4.54 -4.56 -3.13
CA GLY A 131 5.09 -5.58 -2.24
C GLY A 131 5.85 -6.65 -3.00
N SER A 132 5.14 -7.61 -3.57
CA SER A 132 5.72 -8.80 -4.22
C SER A 132 6.65 -8.49 -5.40
N MET A 133 6.45 -7.34 -6.04
CA MET A 133 7.30 -6.91 -7.16
C MET A 133 8.74 -6.67 -6.68
N PHE A 134 8.92 -6.09 -5.50
CA PHE A 134 10.23 -5.80 -4.90
C PHE A 134 10.71 -6.84 -3.90
N ALA A 135 9.82 -7.67 -3.35
CA ALA A 135 10.17 -8.65 -2.31
C ALA A 135 11.23 -9.67 -2.72
N GLY A 136 11.38 -9.95 -4.03
CA GLY A 136 12.40 -10.85 -4.58
C GLY A 136 13.72 -10.17 -4.94
N THR A 137 13.88 -8.87 -4.73
CA THR A 137 15.11 -8.15 -5.09
C THR A 137 16.24 -8.39 -4.09
N GLU A 138 17.46 -8.10 -4.51
CA GLU A 138 18.67 -8.22 -3.68
C GLU A 138 18.55 -7.36 -2.42
N GLU A 139 18.04 -6.14 -2.57
CA GLU A 139 17.93 -5.14 -1.52
C GLU A 139 16.75 -5.39 -0.55
N ALA A 140 15.77 -6.23 -0.92
CA ALA A 140 14.69 -6.59 -0.02
C ALA A 140 15.19 -7.39 1.18
N PRO A 141 14.60 -7.23 2.38
CA PRO A 141 14.98 -8.03 3.53
C PRO A 141 14.66 -9.52 3.30
N GLY A 142 15.31 -10.38 4.07
CA GLY A 142 15.16 -11.83 3.97
C GLY A 142 16.34 -12.50 3.28
N GLU A 143 16.54 -13.76 3.59
CA GLU A 143 17.66 -14.57 3.07
C GLU A 143 17.33 -15.11 1.68
N VAL A 144 18.40 -15.32 0.88
CA VAL A 144 18.28 -16.05 -0.37
C VAL A 144 18.28 -17.53 -0.07
N ILE A 145 17.24 -18.23 -0.49
CA ILE A 145 17.01 -19.66 -0.28
C ILE A 145 17.18 -20.39 -1.62
N LEU A 146 18.07 -21.36 -1.66
CA LEU A 146 18.19 -22.25 -2.82
C LEU A 146 17.18 -23.41 -2.66
N TYR A 147 16.29 -23.57 -3.62
CA TYR A 147 15.28 -24.62 -3.64
C TYR A 147 15.05 -25.14 -5.06
N ASN A 148 15.21 -26.46 -5.26
CA ASN A 148 15.09 -27.12 -6.56
C ASN A 148 15.90 -26.44 -7.67
N GLY A 149 17.16 -26.04 -7.38
CA GLY A 149 18.06 -25.40 -8.35
C GLY A 149 17.74 -23.93 -8.69
N ARG A 150 16.81 -23.31 -7.96
CA ARG A 150 16.44 -21.90 -8.16
C ARG A 150 16.58 -21.10 -6.86
N SER A 151 16.94 -19.85 -6.99
CA SER A 151 17.04 -18.92 -5.85
C SER A 151 15.70 -18.25 -5.58
N TYR A 152 15.36 -18.16 -4.30
CA TYR A 152 14.14 -17.53 -3.78
C TYR A 152 14.50 -16.64 -2.60
N LYS A 153 13.60 -15.71 -2.24
CA LYS A 153 13.60 -14.99 -0.97
C LYS A 153 12.36 -15.33 -0.17
N SER A 154 12.49 -15.35 1.15
CA SER A 154 11.33 -15.44 2.04
C SER A 154 10.49 -14.18 1.90
N TYR A 155 9.18 -14.33 1.86
CA TYR A 155 8.22 -13.23 1.78
C TYR A 155 6.97 -13.56 2.60
N ARG A 156 6.60 -12.67 3.51
CA ARG A 156 5.44 -12.88 4.38
C ARG A 156 4.55 -11.65 4.44
N GLY A 157 3.25 -11.89 4.58
CA GLY A 157 2.25 -10.87 4.83
C GLY A 157 2.30 -10.36 6.27
N MET A 158 1.93 -9.11 6.48
CA MET A 158 1.80 -8.52 7.81
C MET A 158 0.74 -9.23 8.67
N GLY A 159 -0.29 -9.84 8.03
CA GLY A 159 -1.31 -10.66 8.68
C GLY A 159 -0.96 -12.15 8.77
N SER A 160 0.26 -12.57 8.48
CA SER A 160 0.71 -13.94 8.71
C SER A 160 0.93 -14.22 10.20
N LEU A 161 0.82 -15.47 10.62
CA LEU A 161 1.03 -15.85 12.02
C LEU A 161 2.40 -15.41 12.54
N GLY A 162 3.46 -15.62 11.77
CA GLY A 162 4.80 -15.21 12.15
C GLY A 162 4.99 -13.71 12.26
N ALA A 163 4.31 -12.91 11.40
CA ALA A 163 4.34 -11.46 11.52
C ALA A 163 3.52 -10.96 12.71
N MET A 164 2.32 -11.53 12.93
CA MET A 164 1.45 -11.16 14.05
C MET A 164 2.09 -11.48 15.40
N SER A 165 2.77 -12.62 15.52
CA SER A 165 3.53 -12.99 16.73
C SER A 165 4.72 -12.06 17.01
N GLN A 166 5.18 -11.29 16.02
CA GLN A 166 6.26 -10.32 16.12
C GLN A 166 5.78 -8.86 16.22
N GLY A 167 4.48 -8.63 16.49
CA GLY A 167 3.93 -7.33 16.84
C GLY A 167 3.04 -6.68 15.77
N SER A 168 2.65 -7.38 14.68
CA SER A 168 1.72 -6.82 13.70
C SER A 168 0.25 -7.16 13.94
N SER A 169 -0.07 -7.80 15.06
CA SER A 169 -1.44 -8.18 15.44
C SER A 169 -2.36 -6.98 15.70
N ASP A 170 -1.80 -5.86 16.15
CA ASP A 170 -2.50 -4.59 16.35
C ASP A 170 -3.11 -4.04 15.05
N ARG A 171 -2.41 -4.23 13.93
CA ARG A 171 -2.88 -3.83 12.59
C ARG A 171 -4.20 -4.52 12.19
N TYR A 172 -4.46 -5.70 12.76
CA TYR A 172 -5.62 -6.55 12.47
C TYR A 172 -6.61 -6.59 13.65
N PHE A 173 -6.50 -5.67 14.60
CA PHE A 173 -7.35 -5.60 15.81
C PHE A 173 -7.33 -6.90 16.64
N GLN A 174 -6.18 -7.55 16.68
CA GLN A 174 -5.98 -8.82 17.39
C GLN A 174 -4.87 -8.75 18.45
N SER A 175 -4.49 -7.55 18.90
CA SER A 175 -3.42 -7.34 19.90
C SER A 175 -3.69 -8.05 21.23
N ASP A 176 -4.96 -8.17 21.61
CA ASP A 176 -5.38 -8.74 22.90
C ASP A 176 -5.61 -10.27 22.82
N ASN A 177 -5.48 -10.85 21.65
CA ASN A 177 -5.65 -12.28 21.44
C ASN A 177 -4.37 -13.05 21.82
N ALA A 178 -4.53 -14.17 22.53
CA ALA A 178 -3.44 -15.12 22.73
C ALA A 178 -2.96 -15.67 21.38
N ALA A 179 -1.66 -16.04 21.29
CA ALA A 179 -1.04 -16.43 20.03
C ALA A 179 -1.72 -17.63 19.32
N ASP A 180 -2.33 -18.52 20.08
CA ASP A 180 -3.10 -19.68 19.60
C ASP A 180 -4.50 -19.34 19.09
N LYS A 181 -4.97 -18.10 19.34
CA LYS A 181 -6.28 -17.61 18.91
C LYS A 181 -6.23 -16.57 17.77
N LEU A 182 -5.03 -16.30 17.26
CA LEU A 182 -4.86 -15.39 16.12
C LEU A 182 -5.46 -15.98 14.85
N VAL A 183 -6.24 -15.18 14.14
CA VAL A 183 -6.79 -15.53 12.81
C VAL A 183 -5.92 -14.88 11.75
N PRO A 184 -5.12 -15.64 10.97
CA PRO A 184 -4.23 -15.05 9.99
C PRO A 184 -5.00 -14.53 8.76
N GLU A 185 -4.66 -13.32 8.35
CA GLU A 185 -5.13 -12.67 7.13
C GLU A 185 -4.00 -12.48 6.11
N GLY A 186 -2.95 -13.26 6.22
CA GLY A 186 -1.79 -13.27 5.32
C GLY A 186 -1.06 -14.59 5.34
N ILE A 187 -0.30 -14.83 4.29
CA ILE A 187 0.50 -16.06 4.13
C ILE A 187 1.99 -15.77 4.29
N GLU A 188 2.73 -16.84 4.55
CA GLU A 188 4.19 -16.89 4.45
C GLU A 188 4.57 -17.76 3.27
N GLY A 189 5.54 -17.31 2.49
CA GLY A 189 5.91 -18.03 1.27
C GLY A 189 7.30 -17.67 0.77
N ARG A 190 7.58 -18.08 -0.45
CA ARG A 190 8.82 -17.79 -1.16
C ARG A 190 8.49 -17.06 -2.45
N ILE A 191 9.30 -16.07 -2.79
CA ILE A 191 9.23 -15.38 -4.06
C ILE A 191 10.52 -15.59 -4.83
N ALA A 192 10.44 -15.78 -6.15
CA ALA A 192 11.63 -15.94 -6.97
C ALA A 192 12.57 -14.74 -6.80
N TYR A 193 13.87 -15.02 -6.66
CA TYR A 193 14.90 -13.99 -6.65
C TYR A 193 14.95 -13.30 -8.01
N LYS A 194 14.98 -11.97 -8.00
CA LYS A 194 14.82 -11.13 -9.21
C LYS A 194 16.04 -10.27 -9.52
N GLY A 195 17.13 -10.41 -8.76
CA GLY A 195 18.29 -9.53 -8.93
C GLY A 195 18.10 -8.16 -8.29
N ARG A 196 18.74 -7.15 -8.85
CA ARG A 196 18.80 -5.81 -8.26
C ARG A 196 17.53 -5.00 -8.46
N LEU A 197 17.13 -4.25 -7.46
CA LEU A 197 15.95 -3.37 -7.48
C LEU A 197 15.96 -2.41 -8.66
N LYS A 198 17.11 -1.82 -8.99
CA LYS A 198 17.24 -0.86 -10.10
C LYS A 198 16.78 -1.42 -11.45
N GLU A 199 17.01 -2.71 -11.68
CA GLU A 199 16.62 -3.37 -12.93
C GLU A 199 15.11 -3.55 -13.01
N ILE A 200 14.50 -3.92 -11.90
CA ILE A 200 13.04 -4.00 -11.79
C ILE A 200 12.40 -2.62 -11.98
N VAL A 201 12.90 -1.59 -11.30
CA VAL A 201 12.39 -0.21 -11.44
C VAL A 201 12.55 0.26 -12.88
N HIS A 202 13.70 0.01 -13.53
CA HIS A 202 13.92 0.37 -14.92
C HIS A 202 12.87 -0.25 -15.86
N GLN A 203 12.57 -1.55 -15.67
CA GLN A 203 11.55 -2.26 -16.44
C GLN A 203 10.14 -1.69 -16.21
N GLN A 204 9.79 -1.41 -14.95
CA GLN A 204 8.49 -0.82 -14.61
C GLN A 204 8.32 0.57 -15.23
N MET A 205 9.34 1.42 -15.13
CA MET A 205 9.34 2.74 -15.74
C MET A 205 9.31 2.68 -17.27
N GLY A 206 9.96 1.66 -17.88
CA GLY A 206 9.88 1.38 -19.30
C GLY A 206 8.43 1.09 -19.74
N GLY A 207 7.73 0.25 -19.00
CA GLY A 207 6.32 -0.06 -19.27
C GLY A 207 5.40 1.16 -19.13
N LEU A 208 5.63 1.99 -18.11
CA LEU A 208 4.89 3.25 -17.93
C LEU A 208 5.12 4.21 -19.11
N ARG A 209 6.38 4.40 -19.53
CA ARG A 209 6.71 5.24 -20.70
C ARG A 209 6.08 4.71 -21.98
N SER A 210 6.07 3.38 -22.18
CA SER A 210 5.40 2.77 -23.33
C SER A 210 3.89 3.05 -23.33
N SER A 211 3.25 2.94 -22.17
CA SER A 211 1.83 3.29 -22.01
C SER A 211 1.56 4.75 -22.37
N MET A 212 2.38 5.67 -21.86
CA MET A 212 2.28 7.10 -22.19
C MET A 212 2.42 7.35 -23.68
N GLY A 213 3.38 6.68 -24.35
CA GLY A 213 3.57 6.80 -25.78
C GLY A 213 2.38 6.29 -26.59
N LEU A 214 1.81 5.13 -26.21
CA LEU A 214 0.64 4.54 -26.88
C LEU A 214 -0.63 5.37 -26.73
N THR A 215 -0.78 6.10 -25.61
CA THR A 215 -1.94 6.96 -25.34
C THR A 215 -1.69 8.42 -25.73
N ALA A 216 -0.54 8.73 -26.36
CA ALA A 216 -0.12 10.09 -26.72
C ALA A 216 -0.11 11.08 -25.55
N VAL A 217 0.15 10.62 -24.32
CA VAL A 217 0.19 11.43 -23.11
C VAL A 217 1.63 11.84 -22.82
N SER A 218 1.92 13.13 -22.89
CA SER A 218 3.26 13.68 -22.60
C SER A 218 3.52 13.79 -21.08
N TYR A 219 2.46 14.00 -20.27
CA TYR A 219 2.54 14.15 -18.81
C TYR A 219 1.41 13.37 -18.14
N THR A 220 1.75 12.47 -17.22
CA THR A 220 0.79 11.59 -16.53
C THR A 220 -0.24 12.35 -15.70
N HIS A 221 0.12 13.47 -15.10
CA HIS A 221 -0.76 14.25 -14.22
C HIS A 221 -1.76 15.16 -14.94
N LEU A 222 -1.57 15.44 -16.23
CA LEU A 222 -2.41 16.40 -16.96
C LEU A 222 -3.54 15.76 -17.78
N ARG A 223 -3.47 14.44 -18.06
CA ARG A 223 -4.39 13.78 -18.99
C ARG A 223 -4.95 12.43 -18.54
N ALA A 224 -4.82 12.09 -17.27
CA ALA A 224 -5.38 10.84 -16.73
C ALA A 224 -6.90 10.72 -16.97
N HIS A 225 -7.60 11.85 -17.04
CA HIS A 225 -9.05 11.90 -17.29
C HIS A 225 -9.45 11.76 -18.76
N GLU A 226 -8.54 11.98 -19.71
CA GLU A 226 -8.86 11.87 -21.16
C GLU A 226 -8.79 10.43 -21.68
N THR A 227 -7.99 9.57 -21.06
CA THR A 227 -7.82 8.17 -21.48
C THR A 227 -8.98 7.25 -21.06
N VAL A 228 -9.90 7.72 -20.23
CA VAL A 228 -11.08 6.95 -19.77
C VAL A 228 -12.31 7.19 -20.67
N ARG A 229 -12.26 8.11 -21.64
CA ARG A 229 -13.39 8.52 -22.47
C ARG A 229 -13.44 7.93 -23.87
N ASN A 230 -12.49 7.06 -24.25
CA ASN A 230 -12.51 6.39 -25.57
C ASN A 230 -12.56 4.87 -25.43
#